data_41365ea6cbe77b90045a64b03c20e66a
#
_entry.id   41365ea6cbe77b90045a64b03c20e66a
#
_cell.length_a   1.000
_cell.length_b   1.000
_cell.length_c   1.000
_cell.angle_alpha   90.00
_cell.angle_beta   90.00
_cell.angle_gamma   90.00
#
_symmetry.space_group_name_H-M   'P 1'
#
loop_
_entity.id
_entity.type
_entity.pdbx_description
1 polymer ?
#
loop_
_entity_poly.entity_id
_entity_poly.type
_entity_poly.pdbx_seq_one_letter_code
_entity_poly.pdbx_strand_id
1 'polypeptide(L)'
;NKNRGKVLSIYMIILYGSMGLGMFLLNFSKPENFEPFILISAIMSLALIPILLTKRKAPTFKKISTMSIKDLYNSSPLGTVGAFLLGTVHSAVFLFFAVYAAEMNFSILEISVVTFLLTISGAVAQYPIGYISDKFDRRKVIVFTTFGAAFFALLLIFSSGTMYLPQGLGSSK
;
A
#
# COMPACT_ATOMS: atom_id res chain seq x y z
N ASN A 1 -28.40 2.23 -1.22
CA ASN A 1 -27.65 0.97 -1.50
C ASN A 1 -26.99 0.45 -0.22
N LYS A 2 -27.74 -0.37 0.55
CA LYS A 2 -27.28 -0.97 1.82
C LYS A 2 -26.00 -1.84 1.72
N ASN A 3 -25.64 -2.30 0.53
CA ASN A 3 -24.53 -3.24 0.34
C ASN A 3 -23.24 -2.59 -0.22
N ARG A 4 -23.23 -1.29 -0.41
CA ARG A 4 -22.09 -0.60 -1.06
C ARG A 4 -20.81 -0.69 -0.23
N GLY A 5 -20.92 -0.50 1.08
CA GLY A 5 -19.79 -0.63 2.01
C GLY A 5 -19.22 -2.03 2.06
N LYS A 6 -20.11 -3.06 2.13
CA LYS A 6 -19.69 -4.46 2.15
C LYS A 6 -18.94 -4.87 0.88
N VAL A 7 -19.42 -4.46 -0.29
CA VAL A 7 -18.74 -4.74 -1.57
C VAL A 7 -17.38 -4.06 -1.62
N LEU A 8 -17.28 -2.79 -1.17
CA LEU A 8 -16.01 -2.07 -1.11
C LEU A 8 -15.02 -2.73 -0.15
N SER A 9 -15.48 -3.18 1.02
CA SER A 9 -14.61 -3.88 1.98
C SER A 9 -14.06 -5.18 1.41
N ILE A 10 -14.89 -6.00 0.75
CA ILE A 10 -14.44 -7.23 0.10
C ILE A 10 -13.43 -6.92 -1.01
N TYR A 11 -13.70 -5.90 -1.81
CA TYR A 11 -12.77 -5.45 -2.85
C TYR A 11 -11.40 -5.07 -2.27
N MET A 12 -11.39 -4.30 -1.18
CA MET A 12 -10.14 -3.91 -0.52
C MET A 12 -9.39 -5.10 0.08
N ILE A 13 -10.08 -6.06 0.69
CA ILE A 13 -9.47 -7.28 1.22
C ILE A 13 -8.80 -8.08 0.10
N ILE A 14 -9.49 -8.25 -1.04
CA ILE A 14 -8.94 -8.95 -2.20
C ILE A 14 -7.72 -8.18 -2.75
N LEU A 15 -7.81 -6.86 -2.86
CA LEU A 15 -6.74 -6.02 -3.38
C LEU A 15 -5.47 -6.09 -2.52
N TYR A 16 -5.60 -5.86 -1.22
CA TYR A 16 -4.44 -5.93 -0.31
C TYR A 16 -3.95 -7.36 -0.10
N GLY A 17 -4.85 -8.33 -0.05
CA GLY A 17 -4.49 -9.74 0.06
C GLY A 17 -3.69 -10.23 -1.14
N SER A 18 -4.15 -9.91 -2.36
CA SER A 18 -3.42 -10.27 -3.58
C SER A 18 -2.09 -9.53 -3.71
N MET A 19 -2.03 -8.25 -3.31
CA MET A 19 -0.80 -7.48 -3.30
C MET A 19 0.23 -8.11 -2.34
N GLY A 20 -0.19 -8.45 -1.11
CA GLY A 20 0.69 -9.11 -0.14
C GLY A 20 1.17 -10.48 -0.61
N LEU A 21 0.26 -11.33 -1.10
CA LEU A 21 0.62 -12.65 -1.63
C LEU A 21 1.52 -12.57 -2.87
N GLY A 22 1.34 -11.54 -3.71
CA GLY A 22 2.16 -11.32 -4.89
C GLY A 22 3.66 -11.18 -4.58
N MET A 23 4.01 -10.65 -3.39
CA MET A 23 5.41 -10.53 -2.98
C MET A 23 6.10 -11.88 -2.79
N PHE A 24 5.37 -12.91 -2.37
CA PHE A 24 5.93 -14.25 -2.24
C PHE A 24 6.19 -14.94 -3.59
N LEU A 25 5.56 -14.51 -4.66
CA LEU A 25 5.82 -15.06 -5.99
C LEU A 25 7.26 -14.83 -6.45
N LEU A 26 7.91 -13.77 -5.97
CA LEU A 26 9.33 -13.51 -6.27
C LEU A 26 10.26 -14.58 -5.73
N ASN A 27 9.85 -15.33 -4.68
CA ASN A 27 10.67 -16.41 -4.12
C ASN A 27 10.68 -17.67 -5.00
N PHE A 28 9.75 -17.79 -5.95
CA PHE A 28 9.68 -18.93 -6.88
C PHE A 28 10.48 -18.70 -8.17
N SER A 29 11.10 -17.55 -8.32
CA SER A 29 11.87 -17.19 -9.52
C SER A 29 13.15 -16.48 -9.15
N LYS A 30 14.18 -16.62 -9.97
CA LYS A 30 15.43 -15.89 -9.80
C LYS A 30 15.26 -14.48 -10.38
N PRO A 31 15.37 -13.41 -9.56
CA PRO A 31 15.14 -12.04 -10.02
C PRO A 31 16.13 -11.57 -11.10
N GLU A 32 17.29 -12.22 -11.18
CA GLU A 32 18.33 -11.96 -12.18
C GLU A 32 17.95 -12.44 -13.59
N ASN A 33 16.96 -13.32 -13.68
CA ASN A 33 16.51 -13.92 -14.94
C ASN A 33 15.20 -13.30 -15.43
N PHE A 34 14.75 -13.71 -16.63
CA PHE A 34 13.44 -13.32 -17.18
C PHE A 34 12.26 -14.08 -16.56
N GLU A 35 12.50 -15.04 -15.67
CA GLU A 35 11.48 -15.88 -15.04
C GLU A 35 10.36 -15.07 -14.34
N PRO A 36 10.64 -14.00 -13.56
CA PRO A 36 9.60 -13.20 -12.93
C PRO A 36 8.66 -12.54 -13.95
N PHE A 37 9.20 -12.09 -15.07
CA PHE A 37 8.40 -11.45 -16.14
C PHE A 37 7.47 -12.46 -16.83
N ILE A 38 7.96 -13.68 -17.06
CA ILE A 38 7.16 -14.78 -17.62
C ILE A 38 6.04 -15.15 -16.65
N LEU A 39 6.35 -15.29 -15.36
CA LEU A 39 5.38 -15.61 -14.31
C LEU A 39 4.27 -14.56 -14.24
N ILE A 40 4.63 -13.28 -14.19
CA ILE A 40 3.68 -12.16 -14.15
C ILE A 40 2.80 -12.16 -15.41
N SER A 41 3.40 -12.34 -16.59
CA SER A 41 2.67 -12.38 -17.86
C SER A 41 1.68 -13.56 -17.92
N ALA A 42 2.07 -14.74 -17.41
CA ALA A 42 1.20 -15.90 -17.32
C ALA A 42 0.02 -15.64 -16.37
N ILE A 43 0.26 -15.08 -15.18
CA ILE A 43 -0.80 -14.73 -14.21
C ILE A 43 -1.75 -13.68 -14.79
N MET A 44 -1.24 -12.65 -15.46
CA MET A 44 -2.07 -11.65 -16.13
C MET A 44 -2.94 -12.26 -17.23
N SER A 45 -2.39 -13.18 -18.01
CA SER A 45 -3.13 -13.89 -19.05
C SER A 45 -4.23 -14.78 -18.45
N LEU A 46 -3.92 -15.50 -17.35
CA LEU A 46 -4.90 -16.30 -16.62
C LEU A 46 -6.02 -15.45 -16.02
N ALA A 47 -5.71 -14.24 -15.55
CA ALA A 47 -6.71 -13.32 -15.00
C ALA A 47 -7.75 -12.85 -16.04
N LEU A 48 -7.44 -12.92 -17.35
CA LEU A 48 -8.39 -12.61 -18.42
C LEU A 48 -9.45 -13.70 -18.59
N ILE A 49 -9.14 -14.95 -18.27
CA ILE A 49 -10.05 -16.09 -18.47
C ILE A 49 -11.43 -15.89 -17.82
N PRO A 50 -11.55 -15.56 -16.52
CA PRO A 50 -12.84 -15.36 -15.90
C PRO A 50 -13.61 -14.16 -16.49
N ILE A 51 -12.91 -13.16 -16.98
CA ILE A 51 -13.52 -11.99 -17.65
C ILE A 51 -14.12 -12.42 -18.99
N LEU A 52 -13.38 -13.20 -19.79
CA LEU A 52 -13.84 -13.70 -21.10
C LEU A 52 -15.00 -14.72 -20.97
N LEU A 53 -15.01 -15.52 -19.90
CA LEU A 53 -16.09 -16.47 -19.61
C LEU A 53 -17.36 -15.81 -19.07
N THR A 54 -17.31 -14.54 -18.68
CA THR A 54 -18.46 -13.82 -18.14
C THR A 54 -19.46 -13.47 -19.24
N LYS A 55 -20.62 -14.10 -19.22
CA LYS A 55 -21.73 -13.83 -20.16
C LYS A 55 -22.52 -12.55 -19.83
N ARG A 56 -22.16 -11.80 -18.79
CA ARG A 56 -22.87 -10.57 -18.44
C ARG A 56 -22.49 -9.45 -19.39
N LYS A 57 -23.51 -8.77 -19.91
CA LYS A 57 -23.30 -7.55 -20.71
C LYS A 57 -22.51 -6.54 -19.89
N ALA A 58 -21.52 -5.91 -20.50
CA ALA A 58 -20.80 -4.81 -19.90
C ALA A 58 -21.79 -3.73 -19.42
N PRO A 59 -21.61 -3.15 -18.22
CA PRO A 59 -22.47 -2.07 -17.78
C PRO A 59 -22.40 -0.91 -18.76
N THR A 60 -23.56 -0.47 -19.25
CA THR A 60 -23.65 0.75 -20.07
C THR A 60 -23.34 1.94 -19.16
N PHE A 61 -22.21 2.55 -19.35
CA PHE A 61 -21.87 3.78 -18.64
C PHE A 61 -22.76 4.91 -19.20
N LYS A 62 -23.65 5.46 -18.36
CA LYS A 62 -24.22 6.77 -18.63
C LYS A 62 -23.04 7.73 -18.76
N LYS A 63 -23.12 8.63 -19.76
CA LYS A 63 -22.10 9.66 -20.03
C LYS A 63 -21.53 10.20 -18.72
N ILE A 64 -20.32 9.78 -18.38
CA ILE A 64 -19.63 10.27 -17.18
C ILE A 64 -19.21 11.70 -17.56
N SER A 65 -19.74 12.70 -16.86
CA SER A 65 -19.20 14.05 -16.95
C SER A 65 -17.74 14.00 -16.53
N THR A 66 -16.83 14.32 -17.42
CA THR A 66 -15.41 14.42 -17.10
C THR A 66 -15.23 15.52 -16.06
N MET A 67 -14.86 15.13 -14.85
CA MET A 67 -14.60 16.06 -13.76
C MET A 67 -13.15 16.55 -13.92
N SER A 68 -12.98 17.87 -14.03
CA SER A 68 -11.65 18.48 -14.04
C SER A 68 -11.00 18.37 -12.67
N ILE A 69 -9.66 18.36 -12.61
CA ILE A 69 -8.92 18.41 -11.34
C ILE A 69 -9.33 19.63 -10.52
N LYS A 70 -9.62 20.75 -11.18
CA LYS A 70 -10.11 21.97 -10.54
C LYS A 70 -11.49 21.78 -9.90
N ASP A 71 -12.38 21.03 -10.56
CA ASP A 71 -13.72 20.75 -10.03
C ASP A 71 -13.63 19.79 -8.83
N LEU A 72 -12.70 18.82 -8.90
CA LEU A 72 -12.41 17.90 -7.79
C LEU A 72 -11.88 18.66 -6.57
N TYR A 73 -10.93 19.55 -6.78
CA TYR A 73 -10.39 20.40 -5.71
C TYR A 73 -11.47 21.31 -5.10
N ASN A 74 -12.29 21.95 -5.93
CA ASN A 74 -13.38 22.81 -5.46
C ASN A 74 -14.46 22.04 -4.68
N SER A 75 -14.73 20.79 -5.09
CA SER A 75 -15.69 19.92 -4.39
C SER A 75 -15.18 19.42 -3.03
N SER A 76 -13.90 19.07 -2.93
CA SER A 76 -13.29 18.55 -1.71
C SER A 76 -11.78 18.85 -1.67
N PRO A 77 -11.38 20.06 -1.25
CA PRO A 77 -9.97 20.45 -1.18
C PRO A 77 -9.15 19.51 -0.29
N LEU A 78 -9.68 19.22 0.89
CA LEU A 78 -9.04 18.32 1.87
C LEU A 78 -8.88 16.90 1.31
N GLY A 79 -9.90 16.39 0.62
CA GLY A 79 -9.85 15.06 0.01
C GLY A 79 -8.81 14.98 -1.11
N THR A 80 -8.75 16.00 -1.97
CA THR A 80 -7.84 16.04 -3.11
C THR A 80 -6.38 16.16 -2.66
N VAL A 81 -6.08 17.11 -1.77
CA VAL A 81 -4.73 17.29 -1.23
C VAL A 81 -4.32 16.09 -0.38
N GLY A 82 -5.23 15.59 0.46
CA GLY A 82 -4.97 14.41 1.30
C GLY A 82 -4.66 13.16 0.47
N ALA A 83 -5.39 12.90 -0.61
CA ALA A 83 -5.13 11.77 -1.50
C ALA A 83 -3.76 11.89 -2.20
N PHE A 84 -3.40 13.10 -2.64
CA PHE A 84 -2.10 13.36 -3.25
C PHE A 84 -0.95 13.10 -2.26
N LEU A 85 -1.04 13.68 -1.07
CA LEU A 85 -0.03 13.49 -0.02
C LEU A 85 0.08 12.03 0.42
N LEU A 86 -1.07 11.35 0.60
CA LEU A 86 -1.09 9.94 0.96
C LEU A 86 -0.42 9.07 -0.11
N GLY A 87 -0.70 9.33 -1.39
CA GLY A 87 -0.06 8.63 -2.51
C GLY A 87 1.46 8.85 -2.53
N THR A 88 1.91 10.08 -2.28
CA THR A 88 3.34 10.41 -2.20
C THR A 88 4.04 9.67 -1.06
N VAL A 89 3.46 9.70 0.14
CA VAL A 89 4.01 9.00 1.31
C VAL A 89 4.02 7.49 1.08
N HIS A 90 2.94 6.93 0.54
CA HIS A 90 2.85 5.50 0.25
C HIS A 90 3.94 5.06 -0.73
N SER A 91 4.10 5.78 -1.84
CA SER A 91 5.14 5.49 -2.82
C SER A 91 6.55 5.63 -2.24
N ALA A 92 6.79 6.65 -1.41
CA ALA A 92 8.07 6.87 -0.77
C ALA A 92 8.43 5.71 0.18
N VAL A 93 7.49 5.24 1.00
CA VAL A 93 7.73 4.11 1.93
C VAL A 93 8.17 2.86 1.17
N PHE A 94 7.47 2.49 0.10
CA PHE A 94 7.83 1.30 -0.68
C PHE A 94 9.16 1.46 -1.42
N LEU A 95 9.41 2.63 -2.01
CA LEU A 95 10.65 2.90 -2.73
C LEU A 95 11.87 2.89 -1.80
N PHE A 96 11.80 3.64 -0.70
CA PHE A 96 12.90 3.71 0.25
C PHE A 96 13.13 2.40 0.99
N PHE A 97 12.06 1.63 1.26
CA PHE A 97 12.22 0.30 1.82
C PHE A 97 13.00 -0.62 0.88
N ALA A 98 12.73 -0.58 -0.43
CA ALA A 98 13.46 -1.39 -1.39
C ALA A 98 14.96 -1.04 -1.43
N VAL A 99 15.30 0.26 -1.41
CA VAL A 99 16.68 0.73 -1.35
C VAL A 99 17.35 0.30 -0.03
N TYR A 100 16.68 0.51 1.09
CA TYR A 100 17.19 0.11 2.41
C TYR A 100 17.44 -1.40 2.50
N ALA A 101 16.52 -2.20 1.99
CA ALA A 101 16.66 -3.66 1.99
C ALA A 101 17.86 -4.12 1.14
N ALA A 102 18.10 -3.47 0.00
CA ALA A 102 19.26 -3.73 -0.85
C ALA A 102 20.58 -3.38 -0.13
N GLU A 103 20.65 -2.22 0.52
CA GLU A 103 21.81 -1.77 1.31
C GLU A 103 22.14 -2.72 2.47
N MET A 104 21.11 -3.26 3.12
CA MET A 104 21.23 -4.19 4.24
C MET A 104 21.41 -5.65 3.81
N ASN A 105 21.52 -5.92 2.50
CA ASN A 105 21.65 -7.27 1.94
C ASN A 105 20.53 -8.24 2.39
N PHE A 106 19.31 -7.74 2.48
CA PHE A 106 18.15 -8.58 2.81
C PHE A 106 17.94 -9.64 1.72
N SER A 107 17.65 -10.85 2.15
CA SER A 107 17.20 -11.91 1.24
C SER A 107 15.83 -11.58 0.65
N ILE A 108 15.51 -12.17 -0.51
CA ILE A 108 14.21 -12.00 -1.17
C ILE A 108 13.08 -12.38 -0.23
N LEU A 109 13.26 -13.42 0.58
CA LEU A 109 12.26 -13.85 1.54
C LEU A 109 12.01 -12.79 2.62
N GLU A 110 13.07 -12.20 3.19
CA GLU A 110 12.94 -11.12 4.19
C GLU A 110 12.22 -9.90 3.62
N ILE A 111 12.58 -9.49 2.42
CA ILE A 111 11.88 -8.39 1.71
C ILE A 111 10.40 -8.73 1.52
N SER A 112 10.10 -9.96 1.09
CA SER A 112 8.72 -10.41 0.86
C SER A 112 7.91 -10.42 2.15
N VAL A 113 8.48 -10.94 3.24
CA VAL A 113 7.82 -11.01 4.55
C VAL A 113 7.55 -9.61 5.11
N VAL A 114 8.54 -8.71 5.09
CA VAL A 114 8.36 -7.35 5.61
C VAL A 114 7.33 -6.58 4.78
N THR A 115 7.39 -6.68 3.46
CA THR A 115 6.42 -6.01 2.58
C THR A 115 5.01 -6.58 2.75
N PHE A 116 4.89 -7.89 2.94
CA PHE A 116 3.62 -8.54 3.28
C PHE A 116 3.06 -8.00 4.59
N LEU A 117 3.87 -7.96 5.64
CA LEU A 117 3.47 -7.44 6.95
C LEU A 117 3.05 -5.98 6.88
N LEU A 118 3.78 -5.12 6.15
CA LEU A 118 3.41 -3.72 5.92
C LEU A 118 2.04 -3.61 5.23
N THR A 119 1.81 -4.41 4.21
CA THR A 119 0.55 -4.40 3.44
C THR A 119 -0.62 -4.90 4.27
N ILE A 120 -0.46 -6.01 4.99
CA ILE A 120 -1.53 -6.61 5.81
C ILE A 120 -1.83 -5.76 7.04
N SER A 121 -0.82 -5.18 7.69
CA SER A 121 -1.04 -4.27 8.83
C SER A 121 -1.87 -3.05 8.42
N GLY A 122 -1.60 -2.49 7.25
CA GLY A 122 -2.40 -1.41 6.68
C GLY A 122 -3.86 -1.84 6.42
N ALA A 123 -4.08 -3.03 5.86
CA ALA A 123 -5.41 -3.58 5.62
C ALA A 123 -6.18 -3.83 6.93
N VAL A 124 -5.52 -4.42 7.93
CA VAL A 124 -6.12 -4.69 9.26
C VAL A 124 -6.46 -3.38 9.98
N ALA A 125 -5.59 -2.37 9.90
CA ALA A 125 -5.82 -1.07 10.52
C ALA A 125 -7.00 -0.30 9.90
N GLN A 126 -7.35 -0.57 8.65
CA GLN A 126 -8.50 0.08 7.99
C GLN A 126 -9.83 -0.22 8.68
N TYR A 127 -10.01 -1.44 9.20
CA TYR A 127 -11.27 -1.80 9.85
C TYR A 127 -11.55 -0.98 11.12
N PRO A 128 -10.65 -0.92 12.13
CA PRO A 128 -10.89 -0.10 13.31
C PRO A 128 -10.94 1.40 12.99
N ILE A 129 -10.12 1.89 12.07
CA ILE A 129 -10.12 3.31 11.67
C ILE A 129 -11.43 3.66 10.97
N GLY A 130 -11.93 2.79 10.09
CA GLY A 130 -13.22 2.96 9.43
C GLY A 130 -14.37 3.01 10.43
N TYR A 131 -14.40 2.07 11.39
CA TYR A 131 -15.43 2.02 12.43
C TYR A 131 -15.42 3.28 13.33
N ILE A 132 -14.24 3.77 13.69
CA ILE A 132 -14.10 5.00 14.47
C ILE A 132 -14.54 6.21 13.64
N SER A 133 -14.17 6.25 12.36
CA SER A 133 -14.55 7.32 11.43
C SER A 133 -16.06 7.40 11.16
N ASP A 134 -16.79 6.29 11.33
CA ASP A 134 -18.26 6.29 11.21
C ASP A 134 -18.96 6.83 12.47
N LYS A 135 -18.28 6.79 13.62
CA LYS A 135 -18.82 7.26 14.92
C LYS A 135 -18.40 8.69 15.29
N PHE A 136 -17.24 9.11 14.85
CA PHE A 136 -16.65 10.41 15.16
C PHE A 136 -16.50 11.28 13.92
N ASP A 137 -16.25 12.56 14.12
CA ASP A 137 -15.94 13.48 13.02
C ASP A 137 -14.68 12.99 12.25
N ARG A 138 -14.85 12.74 10.97
CA ARG A 138 -13.79 12.25 10.08
C ARG A 138 -12.54 13.11 10.12
N ARG A 139 -12.67 14.42 10.30
CA ARG A 139 -11.53 15.33 10.42
C ARG A 139 -10.70 15.03 11.66
N LYS A 140 -11.34 14.79 12.80
CA LYS A 140 -10.66 14.45 14.05
C LYS A 140 -9.94 13.11 13.94
N VAL A 141 -10.56 12.12 13.28
CA VAL A 141 -9.94 10.80 13.08
C VAL A 141 -8.70 10.91 12.19
N ILE A 142 -8.77 11.66 11.09
CA ILE A 142 -7.62 11.89 10.19
C ILE A 142 -6.49 12.58 10.96
N VAL A 143 -6.77 13.65 11.70
CA VAL A 143 -5.76 14.36 12.49
C VAL A 143 -5.12 13.44 13.51
N PHE A 144 -5.92 12.69 14.27
CA PHE A 144 -5.41 11.78 15.30
C PHE A 144 -4.52 10.67 14.70
N THR A 145 -4.95 10.05 13.61
CA THR A 145 -4.15 9.00 12.94
C THR A 145 -2.87 9.54 12.33
N THR A 146 -2.91 10.76 11.76
CA THR A 146 -1.71 11.42 11.21
C THR A 146 -0.70 11.78 12.30
N PHE A 147 -1.16 12.34 13.43
CA PHE A 147 -0.28 12.60 14.57
C PHE A 147 0.29 11.32 15.16
N GLY A 148 -0.50 10.26 15.27
CA GLY A 148 -0.02 8.96 15.70
C GLY A 148 1.07 8.41 14.77
N ALA A 149 0.87 8.47 13.46
CA ALA A 149 1.88 8.06 12.48
C ALA A 149 3.16 8.89 12.59
N ALA A 150 3.06 10.21 12.72
CA ALA A 150 4.20 11.11 12.90
C ALA A 150 4.96 10.79 14.19
N PHE A 151 4.26 10.50 15.28
CA PHE A 151 4.86 10.13 16.57
C PHE A 151 5.67 8.83 16.44
N PHE A 152 5.10 7.77 15.81
CA PHE A 152 5.82 6.53 15.60
C PHE A 152 7.01 6.70 14.64
N ALA A 153 6.91 7.55 13.62
CA ALA A 153 8.02 7.86 12.73
C ALA A 153 9.17 8.54 13.50
N LEU A 154 8.87 9.47 14.39
CA LEU A 154 9.87 10.09 15.26
C LEU A 154 10.54 9.08 16.19
N LEU A 155 9.77 8.17 16.81
CA LEU A 155 10.34 7.10 17.64
C LEU A 155 11.30 6.21 16.84
N LEU A 156 10.99 5.89 15.59
CA LEU A 156 11.89 5.12 14.73
C LEU A 156 13.19 5.87 14.45
N ILE A 157 13.14 7.17 14.19
CA ILE A 157 14.34 7.99 13.97
C ILE A 157 15.22 8.00 15.21
N PHE A 158 14.66 8.20 16.41
CA PHE A 158 15.41 8.15 17.66
C PHE A 158 15.99 6.76 17.95
N SER A 159 15.25 5.70 17.69
CA SER A 159 15.72 4.31 17.85
C SER A 159 16.86 3.98 16.90
N SER A 160 16.78 4.41 15.64
CA SER A 160 17.84 4.19 14.65
C SER A 160 19.09 5.01 14.97
N GLY A 161 18.95 6.23 15.47
CA GLY A 161 20.06 7.11 15.85
C GLY A 161 20.94 6.52 16.95
N THR A 162 20.38 5.74 17.87
CA THR A 162 21.14 5.05 18.91
C THR A 162 21.91 3.81 18.40
N MET A 163 21.51 3.24 17.28
CA MET A 163 22.11 2.02 16.71
C MET A 163 23.35 2.33 15.84
N TYR A 164 23.48 3.55 15.33
CA TYR A 164 24.62 3.98 14.48
C TYR A 164 25.79 4.63 15.23
N LEU A 165 25.71 4.78 16.57
CA LEU A 165 26.68 5.56 17.34
C LEU A 165 27.90 4.85 17.95
N PRO A 166 28.15 3.52 17.90
CA PRO A 166 29.40 3.02 18.45
C PRO A 166 30.26 2.12 17.57
N GLN A 167 30.28 2.22 16.26
CA GLN A 167 31.24 1.43 15.47
C GLN A 167 32.39 2.22 14.83
N GLY A 168 32.46 3.54 15.05
CA GLY A 168 33.44 4.42 14.45
C GLY A 168 34.70 4.77 15.30
N LEU A 169 34.82 4.32 16.55
CA LEU A 169 35.89 4.74 17.46
C LEU A 169 36.79 3.63 18.01
N GLY A 170 36.81 2.47 17.36
CA GLY A 170 37.55 1.33 17.92
C GLY A 170 38.50 0.58 16.98
N SER A 171 39.13 1.26 15.98
CA SER A 171 40.17 0.59 15.21
C SER A 171 41.16 1.59 14.59
N SER A 172 41.88 2.29 15.46
CA SER A 172 43.18 2.82 15.11
C SER A 172 44.23 2.17 16.02
N LYS A 173 44.71 1.01 15.61
CA LYS A 173 46.04 0.52 15.95
C LYS A 173 46.56 -0.33 14.82
#